data_19054cfa6f37984a5b6211d2ca4b591f
#
_entry.id   19054cfa6f37984a5b6211d2ca4b591f
#
_cell.length_a   1.000
_cell.length_b   1.000
_cell.length_c   1.000
_cell.angle_alpha   90.00
_cell.angle_beta   90.00
_cell.angle_gamma   90.00
#
_symmetry.space_group_name_H-M   'P 1'
#
loop_
_entity.id
_entity.type
_entity.pdbx_description
1 polymer ?
#
loop_
_entity_poly.entity_id
_entity_poly.type
_entity_poly.pdbx_seq_one_letter_code
_entity_poly.pdbx_strand_id
1 'polypeptide(L)'
;TGDYSQERSRGKWMGGLNFMQSIGAITASLGLTQIPGILQNQGVSPTDSVAAVFIIAVLIAVCGTAIAGFGLKPAQIHREKIKKKPLHVLLTEGFREARLNPKITLAYTASMAARGDMVVVGAFTFLWLVRHTADLGLDIQDGYSRGRMVVPLITLTVLLSAPIMGSILDRVDRVIGIIIAFSMSAVGYTFMGAISDPLGNTIFAAAIFLGLGEGACIMASIALIGQNAPSKTRGSVIGTFTAAGATGMLLASGVGGYLFDNWTYTGPFLFMGLVNAGVLFFALYVKLVHPEIPKTE
;
A
#
# COMPACT_ATOMS: atom_id res chain seq x y z
N THR A 1 8.43 1.48 -16.95
CA THR A 1 9.63 0.64 -16.64
C THR A 1 9.75 -0.56 -17.57
N GLY A 2 8.62 -1.16 -18.00
CA GLY A 2 8.62 -2.30 -18.91
C GLY A 2 9.38 -2.05 -20.23
N ASP A 3 9.31 -0.84 -20.75
CA ASP A 3 9.88 -0.46 -22.04
C ASP A 3 11.36 -0.03 -21.96
N TYR A 4 11.87 0.26 -20.76
CA TYR A 4 13.23 0.74 -20.52
C TYR A 4 14.14 -0.27 -19.82
N SER A 5 13.62 -1.44 -19.40
CA SER A 5 14.40 -2.44 -18.66
C SER A 5 14.42 -3.79 -19.36
N GLN A 6 15.63 -4.36 -19.49
CA GLN A 6 15.77 -5.77 -19.90
C GLN A 6 15.18 -6.68 -18.81
N GLU A 7 14.64 -7.84 -19.18
CA GLU A 7 13.99 -8.78 -18.24
C GLU A 7 14.86 -9.12 -17.03
N ARG A 8 16.18 -9.26 -17.23
CA ARG A 8 17.16 -9.59 -16.19
C ARG A 8 17.41 -8.49 -15.17
N SER A 9 17.09 -7.22 -15.48
CA SER A 9 17.28 -6.06 -14.60
C SER A 9 15.98 -5.47 -14.06
N ARG A 10 14.83 -6.00 -14.49
CA ARG A 10 13.49 -5.46 -14.17
C ARG A 10 13.22 -5.42 -12.66
N GLY A 11 13.66 -6.44 -11.90
CA GLY A 11 13.53 -6.47 -10.44
C GLY A 11 14.28 -5.34 -9.74
N LYS A 12 15.51 -5.05 -10.16
CA LYS A 12 16.32 -3.94 -9.62
C LYS A 12 15.67 -2.58 -9.89
N TRP A 13 15.12 -2.37 -11.10
CA TRP A 13 14.42 -1.14 -11.46
C TRP A 13 13.12 -0.95 -10.67
N MET A 14 12.35 -2.02 -10.47
CA MET A 14 11.14 -1.99 -9.65
C MET A 14 11.47 -1.71 -8.18
N GLY A 15 12.52 -2.32 -7.64
CA GLY A 15 13.03 -2.02 -6.31
C GLY A 15 13.46 -0.56 -6.15
N GLY A 16 14.19 -0.03 -7.14
CA GLY A 16 14.60 1.37 -7.18
C GLY A 16 13.43 2.35 -7.21
N LEU A 17 12.38 2.05 -7.97
CA LEU A 17 11.15 2.86 -8.00
C LEU A 17 10.43 2.86 -6.65
N ASN A 18 10.25 1.69 -6.03
CA ASN A 18 9.62 1.61 -4.71
C ASN A 18 10.45 2.34 -3.65
N PHE A 19 11.77 2.23 -3.72
CA PHE A 19 12.69 2.96 -2.84
C PHE A 19 12.52 4.49 -2.99
N MET A 20 12.52 5.00 -4.22
CA MET A 20 12.29 6.43 -4.49
C MET A 20 10.89 6.89 -4.06
N GLN A 21 9.86 6.06 -4.25
CA GLN A 21 8.51 6.33 -3.79
C GLN A 21 8.45 6.45 -2.26
N SER A 22 9.14 5.55 -1.54
CA SER A 22 9.20 5.59 -0.08
C SER A 22 9.97 6.80 0.44
N ILE A 23 11.10 7.18 -0.19
CA ILE A 23 11.80 8.43 0.13
C ILE A 23 10.89 9.63 -0.07
N GLY A 24 10.14 9.68 -1.19
CA GLY A 24 9.18 10.74 -1.45
C GLY A 24 8.09 10.81 -0.37
N ALA A 25 7.56 9.66 0.05
CA ALA A 25 6.55 9.59 1.10
C ALA A 25 7.09 10.05 2.47
N ILE A 26 8.32 9.65 2.84
CA ILE A 26 8.98 10.11 4.07
C ILE A 26 9.23 11.62 4.02
N THR A 27 9.75 12.13 2.91
CA THR A 27 10.02 13.56 2.74
C THR A 27 8.74 14.37 2.81
N ALA A 28 7.65 13.90 2.18
CA ALA A 28 6.34 14.53 2.27
C ALA A 28 5.78 14.49 3.70
N SER A 29 5.88 13.35 4.37
CA SER A 29 5.39 13.17 5.73
C SER A 29 6.16 14.03 6.75
N LEU A 30 7.47 14.13 6.63
CA LEU A 30 8.30 14.93 7.55
C LEU A 30 8.36 16.41 7.17
N GLY A 31 8.30 16.74 5.87
CA GLY A 31 8.44 18.10 5.38
C GLY A 31 7.11 18.84 5.29
N LEU A 32 6.18 18.31 4.47
CA LEU A 32 4.93 19.02 4.18
C LEU A 32 4.02 19.14 5.40
N THR A 33 4.03 18.16 6.30
CA THR A 33 3.19 18.20 7.51
C THR A 33 3.65 19.25 8.53
N GLN A 34 4.88 19.74 8.45
CA GLN A 34 5.38 20.77 9.37
C GLN A 34 5.07 22.19 8.89
N ILE A 35 4.83 22.38 7.59
CA ILE A 35 4.61 23.70 6.99
C ILE A 35 3.44 24.47 7.64
N PRO A 36 2.26 23.83 7.89
CA PRO A 36 1.17 24.57 8.53
C PRO A 36 1.54 25.12 9.90
N GLY A 37 2.24 24.31 10.71
CA GLY A 37 2.70 24.77 12.05
C GLY A 37 3.69 25.93 11.98
N ILE A 38 4.62 25.90 11.04
CA ILE A 38 5.60 26.97 10.83
C ILE A 38 4.90 28.29 10.41
N LEU A 39 3.95 28.19 9.45
CA LEU A 39 3.22 29.36 8.96
C LEU A 39 2.26 29.94 10.00
N GLN A 40 1.60 29.11 10.80
CA GLN A 40 0.73 29.56 11.90
C GLN A 40 1.54 30.28 13.00
N ASN A 41 2.75 29.82 13.30
CA ASN A 41 3.66 30.52 14.20
C ASN A 41 4.09 31.91 13.69
N GLN A 42 3.99 32.14 12.36
CA GLN A 42 4.23 33.42 11.72
C GLN A 42 2.96 34.29 11.56
N GLY A 43 1.84 33.86 12.16
CA GLY A 43 0.58 34.58 12.14
C GLY A 43 -0.32 34.33 10.93
N VAL A 44 0.01 33.31 10.09
CA VAL A 44 -0.84 32.90 8.97
C VAL A 44 -2.06 32.12 9.49
N SER A 45 -3.23 32.36 8.89
CA SER A 45 -4.46 31.66 9.29
C SER A 45 -4.33 30.12 9.13
N PRO A 46 -5.01 29.30 9.95
CA PRO A 46 -4.99 27.85 9.79
C PRO A 46 -5.40 27.38 8.38
N THR A 47 -6.40 28.02 7.78
CA THR A 47 -6.88 27.70 6.44
C THR A 47 -5.83 28.00 5.37
N ASP A 48 -5.19 29.17 5.42
CA ASP A 48 -4.19 29.56 4.44
C ASP A 48 -2.90 28.75 4.59
N SER A 49 -2.54 28.36 5.81
CA SER A 49 -1.39 27.50 6.07
C SER A 49 -1.56 26.10 5.48
N VAL A 50 -2.77 25.53 5.51
CA VAL A 50 -3.08 24.26 4.85
C VAL A 50 -3.15 24.44 3.34
N ALA A 51 -3.75 25.53 2.84
CA ALA A 51 -3.78 25.82 1.41
C ALA A 51 -2.37 25.94 0.80
N ALA A 52 -1.42 26.53 1.54
CA ALA A 52 -0.02 26.60 1.12
C ALA A 52 0.61 25.20 0.87
N VAL A 53 0.28 24.19 1.69
CA VAL A 53 0.75 22.81 1.48
C VAL A 53 0.24 22.23 0.17
N PHE A 54 -1.05 22.46 -0.15
CA PHE A 54 -1.60 22.00 -1.44
C PHE A 54 -0.95 22.71 -2.63
N ILE A 55 -0.68 24.01 -2.53
CA ILE A 55 0.02 24.77 -3.58
C ILE A 55 1.43 24.21 -3.81
N ILE A 56 2.18 23.93 -2.73
CA ILE A 56 3.51 23.33 -2.82
C ILE A 56 3.43 21.95 -3.46
N ALA A 57 2.45 21.12 -3.09
CA ALA A 57 2.25 19.81 -3.68
C ALA A 57 1.98 19.89 -5.19
N VAL A 58 1.16 20.85 -5.62
CA VAL A 58 0.89 21.12 -7.05
C VAL A 58 2.17 21.55 -7.77
N LEU A 59 2.96 22.45 -7.19
CA LEU A 59 4.23 22.89 -7.79
C LEU A 59 5.22 21.71 -7.95
N ILE A 60 5.34 20.85 -6.95
CA ILE A 60 6.16 19.63 -7.02
C ILE A 60 5.66 18.72 -8.15
N ALA A 61 4.34 18.52 -8.28
CA ALA A 61 3.76 17.71 -9.34
C ALA A 61 4.02 18.29 -10.73
N VAL A 62 3.90 19.61 -10.91
CA VAL A 62 4.22 20.31 -12.16
C VAL A 62 5.71 20.16 -12.52
N CYS A 63 6.60 20.37 -11.55
CA CYS A 63 8.03 20.15 -11.75
C CYS A 63 8.35 18.71 -12.15
N GLY A 64 7.75 17.73 -11.46
CA GLY A 64 7.90 16.31 -11.80
C GLY A 64 7.40 15.98 -13.20
N THR A 65 6.27 16.57 -13.61
CA THR A 65 5.73 16.42 -14.96
C THR A 65 6.64 17.03 -16.02
N ALA A 66 7.19 18.20 -15.76
CA ALA A 66 8.15 18.86 -16.64
C ALA A 66 9.44 18.02 -16.80
N ILE A 67 10.02 17.54 -15.69
CA ILE A 67 11.19 16.67 -15.72
C ILE A 67 10.90 15.40 -16.51
N ALA A 68 9.73 14.76 -16.33
CA ALA A 68 9.33 13.59 -17.09
C ALA A 68 9.15 13.92 -18.59
N GLY A 69 8.53 15.05 -18.92
CA GLY A 69 8.26 15.46 -20.29
C GLY A 69 9.53 15.76 -21.11
N PHE A 70 10.53 16.40 -20.46
CA PHE A 70 11.80 16.74 -21.13
C PHE A 70 12.88 15.69 -20.96
N GLY A 71 12.85 14.90 -19.89
CA GLY A 71 13.91 13.93 -19.56
C GLY A 71 13.68 12.53 -20.11
N LEU A 72 12.43 12.12 -20.36
CA LEU A 72 12.15 10.80 -20.88
C LEU A 72 12.22 10.82 -22.40
N LYS A 73 13.02 9.90 -22.97
CA LYS A 73 13.03 9.66 -24.42
C LYS A 73 11.65 9.17 -24.86
N PRO A 74 11.14 9.62 -26.01
CA PRO A 74 9.90 9.06 -26.55
C PRO A 74 10.05 7.56 -26.69
N ALA A 75 9.12 6.81 -26.09
CA ALA A 75 9.10 5.36 -26.21
C ALA A 75 9.06 5.00 -27.69
N GLN A 76 10.01 4.21 -28.16
CA GLN A 76 9.91 3.59 -29.49
C GLN A 76 8.82 2.52 -29.40
N ILE A 77 7.58 2.99 -29.43
CA ILE A 77 6.44 2.10 -29.50
C ILE A 77 6.49 1.51 -30.91
N HIS A 78 6.95 0.27 -31.04
CA HIS A 78 6.52 -0.57 -32.15
C HIS A 78 4.99 -0.65 -32.04
N ARG A 79 4.33 0.28 -32.68
CA ARG A 79 2.87 0.28 -32.82
C ARG A 79 2.48 -0.86 -33.79
N GLU A 80 2.58 -2.10 -33.34
CA GLU A 80 1.56 -3.03 -33.77
C GLU A 80 0.23 -2.37 -33.41
N LYS A 81 -0.69 -2.25 -34.38
CA LYS A 81 -2.02 -1.68 -34.19
C LYS A 81 -2.78 -2.56 -33.19
N ILE A 82 -2.45 -2.38 -31.90
CA ILE A 82 -3.19 -3.03 -30.82
C ILE A 82 -4.59 -2.40 -30.88
N LYS A 83 -5.55 -3.14 -31.41
CA LYS A 83 -6.98 -2.75 -31.36
C LYS A 83 -7.29 -2.46 -29.91
N LYS A 84 -7.59 -1.18 -29.59
CA LYS A 84 -7.94 -0.77 -28.23
C LYS A 84 -9.20 -1.52 -27.84
N LYS A 85 -9.04 -2.52 -26.96
CA LYS A 85 -10.18 -3.22 -26.39
C LYS A 85 -10.90 -2.29 -25.41
N PRO A 86 -12.24 -2.23 -25.39
CA PRO A 86 -12.98 -1.43 -24.45
C PRO A 86 -12.77 -1.97 -23.01
N LEU A 87 -12.89 -1.09 -22.01
CA LEU A 87 -12.57 -1.39 -20.60
C LEU A 87 -13.31 -2.62 -20.07
N HIS A 88 -14.61 -2.76 -20.40
CA HIS A 88 -15.39 -3.92 -19.97
C HIS A 88 -14.84 -5.24 -20.49
N VAL A 89 -14.31 -5.28 -21.72
CA VAL A 89 -13.69 -6.49 -22.28
C VAL A 89 -12.38 -6.81 -21.55
N LEU A 90 -11.57 -5.79 -21.21
CA LEU A 90 -10.34 -5.99 -20.46
C LEU A 90 -10.61 -6.55 -19.06
N LEU A 91 -11.61 -6.01 -18.35
CA LEU A 91 -12.01 -6.51 -17.04
C LEU A 91 -12.57 -7.93 -17.12
N THR A 92 -13.44 -8.21 -18.10
CA THR A 92 -14.00 -9.56 -18.29
C THR A 92 -12.91 -10.59 -18.58
N GLU A 93 -11.92 -10.25 -19.41
CA GLU A 93 -10.75 -11.11 -19.65
C GLU A 93 -9.96 -11.35 -18.34
N GLY A 94 -9.70 -10.30 -17.56
CA GLY A 94 -9.00 -10.41 -16.29
C GLY A 94 -9.74 -11.30 -15.28
N PHE A 95 -11.06 -11.14 -15.14
CA PHE A 95 -11.88 -12.01 -14.28
C PHE A 95 -11.96 -13.45 -14.79
N ARG A 96 -11.97 -13.66 -16.11
CA ARG A 96 -11.94 -15.00 -16.69
C ARG A 96 -10.64 -15.71 -16.33
N GLU A 97 -9.49 -15.04 -16.47
CA GLU A 97 -8.20 -15.61 -16.10
C GLU A 97 -8.14 -15.95 -14.59
N ALA A 98 -8.73 -15.09 -13.74
CA ALA A 98 -8.83 -15.35 -12.32
C ALA A 98 -9.64 -16.61 -11.99
N ARG A 99 -10.75 -16.85 -12.69
CA ARG A 99 -11.55 -18.09 -12.53
C ARG A 99 -10.79 -19.35 -12.95
N LEU A 100 -9.90 -19.24 -13.92
CA LEU A 100 -9.10 -20.37 -14.43
C LEU A 100 -7.85 -20.63 -13.59
N ASN A 101 -7.32 -19.62 -12.90
CA ASN A 101 -6.11 -19.73 -12.10
C ASN A 101 -6.31 -19.13 -10.69
N PRO A 102 -6.46 -19.97 -9.64
CA PRO A 102 -6.65 -19.52 -8.27
C PRO A 102 -5.53 -18.60 -7.74
N LYS A 103 -4.30 -18.70 -8.27
CA LYS A 103 -3.19 -17.83 -7.91
C LYS A 103 -3.43 -16.39 -8.39
N ILE A 104 -4.12 -16.19 -9.54
CA ILE A 104 -4.53 -14.85 -10.02
C ILE A 104 -5.63 -14.29 -9.12
N THR A 105 -6.61 -15.12 -8.73
CA THR A 105 -7.66 -14.70 -7.77
C THR A 105 -7.03 -14.31 -6.43
N LEU A 106 -6.09 -15.11 -5.92
CA LEU A 106 -5.35 -14.79 -4.71
C LEU A 106 -4.59 -13.46 -4.84
N ALA A 107 -3.96 -13.21 -5.98
CA ALA A 107 -3.27 -11.93 -6.21
C ALA A 107 -4.24 -10.74 -6.21
N TYR A 108 -5.46 -10.89 -6.75
CA TYR A 108 -6.48 -9.83 -6.74
C TYR A 108 -6.97 -9.53 -5.32
N THR A 109 -7.28 -10.56 -4.53
CA THR A 109 -7.68 -10.38 -3.13
C THR A 109 -6.55 -9.81 -2.28
N ALA A 110 -5.31 -10.24 -2.52
CA ALA A 110 -4.12 -9.70 -1.89
C ALA A 110 -3.90 -8.21 -2.24
N SER A 111 -4.09 -7.83 -3.52
CA SER A 111 -4.02 -6.42 -3.93
C SER A 111 -5.09 -5.56 -3.26
N MET A 112 -6.31 -6.10 -3.14
CA MET A 112 -7.44 -5.41 -2.51
C MET A 112 -7.13 -5.13 -1.03
N ALA A 113 -6.64 -6.12 -0.29
CA ALA A 113 -6.27 -5.97 1.11
C ALA A 113 -5.06 -5.04 1.28
N ALA A 114 -3.95 -5.26 0.57
CA ALA A 114 -2.74 -4.46 0.71
C ALA A 114 -2.95 -2.96 0.36
N ARG A 115 -3.85 -2.65 -0.59
CA ARG A 115 -4.20 -1.26 -0.90
C ARG A 115 -5.16 -0.66 0.11
N GLY A 116 -6.06 -1.47 0.70
CA GLY A 116 -6.89 -1.08 1.84
C GLY A 116 -6.07 -0.74 3.07
N ASP A 117 -5.03 -1.53 3.35
CA ASP A 117 -4.07 -1.30 4.43
C ASP A 117 -3.46 0.10 4.37
N MET A 118 -2.99 0.53 3.20
CA MET A 118 -2.42 1.88 3.00
C MET A 118 -3.39 3.00 3.39
N VAL A 119 -4.67 2.83 3.09
CA VAL A 119 -5.70 3.83 3.43
C VAL A 119 -5.92 3.87 4.93
N VAL A 120 -6.00 2.71 5.58
CA VAL A 120 -6.23 2.65 7.03
C VAL A 120 -5.05 3.27 7.79
N VAL A 121 -3.83 2.97 7.43
CA VAL A 121 -2.64 3.57 8.03
C VAL A 121 -2.62 5.08 7.80
N GLY A 122 -2.79 5.52 6.56
CA GLY A 122 -2.64 6.93 6.18
C GLY A 122 -3.73 7.83 6.78
N ALA A 123 -4.98 7.37 6.81
CA ALA A 123 -6.11 8.18 7.27
C ALA A 123 -6.41 8.01 8.77
N PHE A 124 -6.51 6.76 9.25
CA PHE A 124 -7.07 6.51 10.57
C PHE A 124 -6.03 6.57 11.70
N THR A 125 -4.73 6.34 11.45
CA THR A 125 -3.71 6.44 12.51
C THR A 125 -3.67 7.84 13.12
N PHE A 126 -3.60 8.85 12.26
CA PHE A 126 -3.54 10.24 12.71
C PHE A 126 -4.84 10.68 13.34
N LEU A 127 -5.97 10.33 12.72
CA LEU A 127 -7.30 10.68 13.19
C LEU A 127 -7.60 10.06 14.57
N TRP A 128 -7.22 8.80 14.77
CA TRP A 128 -7.35 8.14 16.07
C TRP A 128 -6.57 8.84 17.17
N LEU A 129 -5.30 9.17 16.94
CA LEU A 129 -4.47 9.86 17.91
C LEU A 129 -5.08 11.20 18.34
N VAL A 130 -5.53 12.00 17.36
CA VAL A 130 -6.13 13.31 17.62
C VAL A 130 -7.47 13.19 18.35
N ARG A 131 -8.34 12.27 17.93
CA ARG A 131 -9.64 12.04 18.57
C ARG A 131 -9.49 11.53 20.00
N HIS A 132 -8.63 10.55 20.21
CA HIS A 132 -8.38 10.01 21.55
C HIS A 132 -7.85 11.07 22.52
N THR A 133 -6.96 11.94 22.07
CA THR A 133 -6.42 13.04 22.88
C THR A 133 -7.52 14.05 23.24
N ALA A 134 -8.39 14.38 22.28
CA ALA A 134 -9.52 15.28 22.52
C ALA A 134 -10.53 14.71 23.52
N ASP A 135 -10.84 13.41 23.44
CA ASP A 135 -11.76 12.73 24.37
C ASP A 135 -11.23 12.69 25.80
N LEU A 136 -9.91 12.66 25.98
CA LEU A 136 -9.25 12.75 27.28
C LEU A 136 -9.19 14.19 27.84
N GLY A 137 -9.65 15.18 27.06
CA GLY A 137 -9.55 16.60 27.46
C GLY A 137 -8.10 17.14 27.49
N LEU A 138 -7.17 16.43 26.82
CA LEU A 138 -5.77 16.84 26.67
C LEU A 138 -5.60 17.83 25.52
N ASP A 139 -4.43 18.48 25.44
CA ASP A 139 -4.12 19.34 24.31
C ASP A 139 -4.03 18.50 23.01
N ILE A 140 -4.79 18.90 21.99
CA ILE A 140 -4.79 18.25 20.66
C ILE A 140 -3.36 18.19 20.09
N GLN A 141 -2.46 19.10 20.48
CA GLN A 141 -1.05 19.08 20.09
C GLN A 141 -0.31 17.82 20.54
N ASP A 142 -0.72 17.18 21.62
CA ASP A 142 -0.13 15.91 22.08
C ASP A 142 -0.44 14.78 21.09
N GLY A 143 -1.67 14.70 20.58
CA GLY A 143 -2.07 13.78 19.53
C GLY A 143 -1.30 14.02 18.22
N TYR A 144 -1.18 15.28 17.81
CA TYR A 144 -0.38 15.65 16.63
C TYR A 144 1.11 15.29 16.81
N SER A 145 1.67 15.53 17.98
CA SER A 145 3.07 15.23 18.28
C SER A 145 3.34 13.73 18.23
N ARG A 146 2.42 12.93 18.76
CA ARG A 146 2.51 11.46 18.68
C ARG A 146 2.38 10.97 17.24
N GLY A 147 1.43 11.50 16.49
CA GLY A 147 1.24 11.15 15.05
C GLY A 147 2.46 11.44 14.20
N ARG A 148 3.15 12.56 14.47
CA ARG A 148 4.43 12.91 13.80
C ARG A 148 5.57 11.93 14.08
N MET A 149 5.48 11.11 15.11
CA MET A 149 6.46 10.05 15.40
C MET A 149 6.00 8.70 14.84
N VAL A 150 4.73 8.34 15.02
CA VAL A 150 4.19 7.02 14.67
C VAL A 150 4.08 6.82 13.16
N VAL A 151 3.52 7.80 12.42
CA VAL A 151 3.31 7.65 10.98
C VAL A 151 4.61 7.54 10.19
N PRO A 152 5.63 8.39 10.42
CA PRO A 152 6.93 8.19 9.79
C PRO A 152 7.63 6.89 10.18
N LEU A 153 7.45 6.41 11.42
CA LEU A 153 8.00 5.12 11.85
C LEU A 153 7.38 3.97 11.05
N ILE A 154 6.06 3.96 10.86
CA ILE A 154 5.39 2.98 9.99
C ILE A 154 5.99 3.05 8.58
N THR A 155 6.07 4.25 7.99
CA THR A 155 6.59 4.45 6.63
C THR A 155 8.05 3.99 6.50
N LEU A 156 8.89 4.28 7.49
CA LEU A 156 10.27 3.81 7.53
C LEU A 156 10.33 2.28 7.59
N THR A 157 9.47 1.66 8.37
CA THR A 157 9.41 0.20 8.51
C THR A 157 8.93 -0.46 7.21
N VAL A 158 7.95 0.13 6.53
CA VAL A 158 7.53 -0.27 5.17
C VAL A 158 8.73 -0.23 4.21
N LEU A 159 9.51 0.85 4.23
CA LEU A 159 10.70 0.99 3.40
C LEU A 159 11.73 -0.12 3.68
N LEU A 160 12.02 -0.37 4.95
CA LEU A 160 13.00 -1.38 5.38
C LEU A 160 12.50 -2.81 5.12
N SER A 161 11.19 -3.05 5.09
CA SER A 161 10.60 -4.36 4.77
C SER A 161 10.88 -4.77 3.32
N ALA A 162 11.02 -3.82 2.40
CA ALA A 162 11.16 -4.08 0.97
C ALA A 162 12.39 -4.95 0.61
N PRO A 163 13.62 -4.65 1.03
CA PRO A 163 14.78 -5.50 0.72
C PRO A 163 14.72 -6.85 1.43
N ILE A 164 14.16 -6.90 2.65
CA ILE A 164 13.99 -8.14 3.41
C ILE A 164 13.02 -9.04 2.67
N MET A 165 11.83 -8.53 2.34
CA MET A 165 10.81 -9.31 1.64
C MET A 165 11.24 -9.69 0.23
N GLY A 166 11.97 -8.81 -0.47
CA GLY A 166 12.57 -9.13 -1.77
C GLY A 166 13.47 -10.36 -1.71
N SER A 167 14.38 -10.44 -0.73
CA SER A 167 15.26 -11.58 -0.55
C SER A 167 14.52 -12.87 -0.13
N ILE A 168 13.44 -12.76 0.63
CA ILE A 168 12.58 -13.90 0.97
C ILE A 168 11.87 -14.40 -0.28
N LEU A 169 11.24 -13.51 -1.05
CA LEU A 169 10.52 -13.84 -2.28
C LEU A 169 11.40 -14.48 -3.36
N ASP A 170 12.69 -14.19 -3.38
CA ASP A 170 13.62 -14.83 -4.32
C ASP A 170 13.95 -16.29 -3.95
N ARG A 171 13.70 -16.68 -2.70
CA ARG A 171 14.04 -18.02 -2.17
C ARG A 171 12.84 -18.94 -1.95
N VAL A 172 11.64 -18.37 -1.88
CA VAL A 172 10.41 -19.12 -1.60
C VAL A 172 9.42 -19.04 -2.78
N ASP A 173 8.51 -20.01 -2.82
CA ASP A 173 7.33 -19.94 -3.69
C ASP A 173 6.53 -18.65 -3.41
N ARG A 174 6.02 -18.02 -4.47
CA ARG A 174 5.27 -16.74 -4.37
C ARG A 174 4.03 -16.85 -3.49
N VAL A 175 3.36 -18.02 -3.43
CA VAL A 175 2.22 -18.23 -2.53
C VAL A 175 2.68 -18.31 -1.08
N ILE A 176 3.85 -18.92 -0.79
CA ILE A 176 4.47 -18.87 0.54
C ILE A 176 4.82 -17.42 0.91
N GLY A 177 5.31 -16.64 -0.05
CA GLY A 177 5.54 -15.22 0.15
C GLY A 177 4.29 -14.46 0.59
N ILE A 178 3.13 -14.74 -0.02
CA ILE A 178 1.83 -14.19 0.41
C ILE A 178 1.49 -14.65 1.84
N ILE A 179 1.67 -15.94 2.15
CA ILE A 179 1.40 -16.48 3.50
C ILE A 179 2.20 -15.72 4.55
N ILE A 180 3.51 -15.57 4.34
CA ILE A 180 4.40 -14.84 5.27
C ILE A 180 3.94 -13.39 5.43
N ALA A 181 3.74 -12.68 4.31
CA ALA A 181 3.39 -11.27 4.30
C ALA A 181 2.05 -11.01 5.02
N PHE A 182 1.02 -11.78 4.67
CA PHE A 182 -0.31 -11.60 5.25
C PHE A 182 -0.43 -12.10 6.68
N SER A 183 0.41 -13.05 7.12
CA SER A 183 0.55 -13.41 8.54
C SER A 183 1.10 -12.23 9.35
N MET A 184 2.16 -11.58 8.86
CA MET A 184 2.76 -10.42 9.53
C MET A 184 1.77 -9.25 9.57
N SER A 185 1.07 -8.99 8.46
CA SER A 185 0.08 -7.91 8.37
C SER A 185 -1.11 -8.16 9.30
N ALA A 186 -1.68 -9.38 9.30
CA ALA A 186 -2.78 -9.74 10.19
C ALA A 186 -2.42 -9.54 11.67
N VAL A 187 -1.22 -9.95 12.08
CA VAL A 187 -0.73 -9.73 13.44
C VAL A 187 -0.52 -8.25 13.72
N GLY A 188 0.13 -7.51 12.82
CA GLY A 188 0.42 -6.08 13.00
C GLY A 188 -0.85 -5.23 13.13
N TYR A 189 -1.84 -5.46 12.24
CA TYR A 189 -3.12 -4.75 12.29
C TYR A 189 -3.96 -5.13 13.53
N THR A 190 -3.99 -6.40 13.90
CA THR A 190 -4.68 -6.85 15.12
C THR A 190 -4.02 -6.26 16.35
N PHE A 191 -2.69 -6.23 16.41
CA PHE A 191 -1.96 -5.61 17.50
C PHE A 191 -2.24 -4.12 17.61
N MET A 192 -2.21 -3.37 16.47
CA MET A 192 -2.56 -1.96 16.44
C MET A 192 -4.01 -1.74 16.90
N GLY A 193 -4.94 -2.59 16.46
CA GLY A 193 -6.35 -2.55 16.86
C GLY A 193 -6.62 -2.90 18.32
N ALA A 194 -5.72 -3.63 18.97
CA ALA A 194 -5.84 -4.00 20.38
C ALA A 194 -5.28 -2.96 21.38
N ILE A 195 -4.65 -1.90 20.87
CA ILE A 195 -4.11 -0.83 21.74
C ILE A 195 -5.25 0.01 22.32
N SER A 196 -5.33 0.07 23.64
CA SER A 196 -6.29 0.91 24.36
C SER A 196 -5.80 2.35 24.55
N ASP A 197 -4.49 2.54 24.76
CA ASP A 197 -3.86 3.86 24.92
C ASP A 197 -2.84 4.11 23.80
N PRO A 198 -3.20 4.89 22.77
CA PRO A 198 -2.30 5.19 21.66
C PRO A 198 -1.23 6.24 22.02
N LEU A 199 -1.34 6.91 23.15
CA LEU A 199 -0.32 7.83 23.64
C LEU A 199 0.81 7.10 24.37
N GLY A 200 0.58 5.84 24.79
CA GLY A 200 1.56 4.96 25.41
C GLY A 200 2.65 4.49 24.43
N ASN A 201 3.71 3.85 24.95
CA ASN A 201 4.85 3.42 24.14
C ASN A 201 4.59 2.14 23.33
N THR A 202 3.55 1.39 23.64
CA THR A 202 3.15 0.16 22.95
C THR A 202 2.82 0.40 21.48
N ILE A 203 2.34 1.60 21.12
CA ILE A 203 2.02 1.98 19.75
C ILE A 203 3.24 1.90 18.81
N PHE A 204 4.45 2.18 19.30
CA PHE A 204 5.65 2.10 18.49
C PHE A 204 5.99 0.66 18.08
N ALA A 205 5.81 -0.29 19.00
CA ALA A 205 5.99 -1.72 18.67
C ALA A 205 4.93 -2.17 17.66
N ALA A 206 3.66 -1.82 17.85
CA ALA A 206 2.61 -2.13 16.90
C ALA A 206 2.85 -1.49 15.53
N ALA A 207 3.32 -0.23 15.49
CA ALA A 207 3.67 0.49 14.26
C ALA A 207 4.78 -0.23 13.46
N ILE A 208 5.78 -0.79 14.15
CA ILE A 208 6.86 -1.56 13.51
C ILE A 208 6.28 -2.85 12.89
N PHE A 209 5.52 -3.65 13.64
CA PHE A 209 4.92 -4.88 13.13
C PHE A 209 3.97 -4.60 11.96
N LEU A 210 3.14 -3.56 12.07
CA LEU A 210 2.22 -3.15 11.04
C LEU A 210 2.95 -2.74 9.75
N GLY A 211 3.98 -1.89 9.86
CA GLY A 211 4.74 -1.43 8.70
C GLY A 211 5.51 -2.55 7.99
N LEU A 212 6.09 -3.51 8.74
CA LEU A 212 6.71 -4.70 8.17
C LEU A 212 5.70 -5.52 7.35
N GLY A 213 4.50 -5.77 7.89
CA GLY A 213 3.44 -6.50 7.22
C GLY A 213 2.93 -5.78 5.97
N GLU A 214 2.63 -4.49 6.07
CA GLU A 214 2.12 -3.68 4.96
C GLU A 214 3.07 -3.69 3.74
N GLY A 215 4.36 -3.40 3.97
CA GLY A 215 5.36 -3.40 2.90
C GLY A 215 5.53 -4.78 2.27
N ALA A 216 5.50 -5.84 3.08
CA ALA A 216 5.57 -7.21 2.61
C ALA A 216 4.38 -7.60 1.73
N CYS A 217 3.14 -7.23 2.11
CA CYS A 217 1.91 -7.53 1.36
C CYS A 217 1.90 -6.91 -0.02
N ILE A 218 2.33 -5.64 -0.15
CA ILE A 218 2.43 -4.96 -1.43
C ILE A 218 3.39 -5.71 -2.36
N MET A 219 4.59 -6.04 -1.87
CA MET A 219 5.60 -6.70 -2.68
C MET A 219 5.21 -8.12 -3.07
N ALA A 220 4.68 -8.90 -2.13
CA ALA A 220 4.26 -10.28 -2.38
C ALA A 220 3.12 -10.35 -3.40
N SER A 221 2.13 -9.46 -3.32
CA SER A 221 1.00 -9.42 -4.27
C SER A 221 1.45 -9.07 -5.69
N ILE A 222 2.35 -8.08 -5.85
CA ILE A 222 2.93 -7.71 -7.15
C ILE A 222 3.77 -8.86 -7.71
N ALA A 223 4.56 -9.55 -6.88
CA ALA A 223 5.37 -10.66 -7.31
C ALA A 223 4.52 -11.85 -7.78
N LEU A 224 3.43 -12.17 -7.06
CA LEU A 224 2.51 -13.24 -7.41
C LEU A 224 1.81 -12.99 -8.76
N ILE A 225 1.25 -11.79 -8.97
CA ILE A 225 0.56 -11.48 -10.22
C ILE A 225 1.55 -11.40 -11.39
N GLY A 226 2.75 -10.88 -11.16
CA GLY A 226 3.80 -10.76 -12.17
C GLY A 226 4.22 -12.09 -12.76
N GLN A 227 4.25 -13.15 -11.93
CA GLN A 227 4.61 -14.51 -12.34
C GLN A 227 3.45 -15.25 -13.02
N ASN A 228 2.20 -15.02 -12.58
CA ASN A 228 1.05 -15.79 -13.02
C ASN A 228 0.24 -15.15 -14.15
N ALA A 229 0.48 -13.90 -14.49
CA ALA A 229 -0.23 -13.21 -15.57
C ALA A 229 0.17 -13.75 -16.96
N PRO A 230 -0.76 -14.40 -17.72
CA PRO A 230 -0.46 -14.96 -19.03
C PRO A 230 -0.04 -13.86 -20.02
N SER A 231 0.95 -14.11 -20.87
CA SER A 231 1.50 -13.10 -21.81
C SER A 231 0.45 -12.51 -22.74
N LYS A 232 -0.52 -13.32 -23.19
CA LYS A 232 -1.60 -12.88 -24.12
C LYS A 232 -2.61 -11.92 -23.48
N THR A 233 -2.90 -12.07 -22.19
CA THR A 233 -3.92 -11.31 -21.43
C THR A 233 -3.30 -10.49 -20.30
N ARG A 234 -1.95 -10.34 -20.29
CA ARG A 234 -1.19 -9.71 -19.21
C ARG A 234 -1.69 -8.30 -18.89
N GLY A 235 -1.99 -7.49 -19.90
CA GLY A 235 -2.52 -6.14 -19.70
C GLY A 235 -3.88 -6.14 -18.99
N SER A 236 -4.80 -7.06 -19.40
CA SER A 236 -6.11 -7.22 -18.79
C SER A 236 -6.00 -7.70 -17.32
N VAL A 237 -5.12 -8.68 -17.06
CA VAL A 237 -4.89 -9.24 -15.72
C VAL A 237 -4.29 -8.19 -14.80
N ILE A 238 -3.26 -7.45 -15.22
CA ILE A 238 -2.65 -6.38 -14.41
C ILE A 238 -3.64 -5.21 -14.21
N GLY A 239 -4.42 -4.86 -15.24
CA GLY A 239 -5.46 -3.84 -15.11
C GLY A 239 -6.53 -4.22 -14.08
N THR A 240 -7.00 -5.47 -14.10
CA THR A 240 -7.96 -5.98 -13.11
C THR A 240 -7.36 -6.07 -11.70
N PHE A 241 -6.08 -6.46 -11.56
CA PHE A 241 -5.34 -6.41 -10.31
C PHE A 241 -5.29 -4.99 -9.71
N THR A 242 -5.04 -3.99 -10.55
CA THR A 242 -5.03 -2.58 -10.13
C THR A 242 -6.44 -2.11 -9.75
N ALA A 243 -7.47 -2.51 -10.50
CA ALA A 243 -8.87 -2.19 -10.19
C ALA A 243 -9.31 -2.84 -8.86
N ALA A 244 -8.92 -4.10 -8.60
CA ALA A 244 -9.15 -4.76 -7.33
C ALA A 244 -8.52 -3.98 -6.17
N GLY A 245 -7.28 -3.50 -6.33
CA GLY A 245 -6.63 -2.65 -5.34
C GLY A 245 -7.39 -1.34 -5.09
N ALA A 246 -7.86 -0.67 -6.14
CA ALA A 246 -8.67 0.55 -6.00
C ALA A 246 -10.00 0.28 -5.27
N THR A 247 -10.64 -0.85 -5.55
CA THR A 247 -11.83 -1.30 -4.82
C THR A 247 -11.53 -1.51 -3.34
N GLY A 248 -10.36 -2.08 -3.02
CA GLY A 248 -9.89 -2.24 -1.64
C GLY A 248 -9.76 -0.92 -0.90
N MET A 249 -9.20 0.11 -1.55
CA MET A 249 -9.11 1.47 -0.98
C MET A 249 -10.51 2.03 -0.66
N LEU A 250 -11.46 1.89 -1.58
CA LEU A 250 -12.83 2.39 -1.40
C LEU A 250 -13.52 1.67 -0.23
N LEU A 251 -13.42 0.33 -0.18
CA LEU A 251 -14.03 -0.46 0.90
C LEU A 251 -13.38 -0.14 2.25
N ALA A 252 -12.05 -0.05 2.32
CA ALA A 252 -11.33 0.28 3.54
C ALA A 252 -11.68 1.70 4.03
N SER A 253 -11.85 2.67 3.13
CA SER A 253 -12.28 4.02 3.48
C SER A 253 -13.71 4.02 4.02
N GLY A 254 -14.66 3.39 3.30
CA GLY A 254 -16.07 3.42 3.66
C GLY A 254 -16.37 2.60 4.92
N VAL A 255 -15.93 1.34 4.94
CA VAL A 255 -16.13 0.45 6.11
C VAL A 255 -15.31 0.95 7.30
N GLY A 256 -14.05 1.34 7.06
CA GLY A 256 -13.18 1.89 8.10
C GLY A 256 -13.75 3.15 8.74
N GLY A 257 -14.24 4.10 7.93
CA GLY A 257 -14.91 5.31 8.43
C GLY A 257 -16.15 4.98 9.25
N TYR A 258 -17.01 4.09 8.76
CA TYR A 258 -18.19 3.66 9.51
C TYR A 258 -17.83 3.02 10.86
N LEU A 259 -16.84 2.13 10.91
CA LEU A 259 -16.40 1.49 12.14
C LEU A 259 -15.74 2.48 13.10
N PHE A 260 -14.98 3.43 12.57
CA PHE A 260 -14.34 4.48 13.35
C PHE A 260 -15.37 5.38 14.07
N ASP A 261 -16.42 5.76 13.36
CA ASP A 261 -17.43 6.69 13.89
C ASP A 261 -18.48 6.00 14.77
N ASN A 262 -18.79 4.71 14.53
CA ASN A 262 -19.93 4.04 15.17
C ASN A 262 -19.53 2.89 16.13
N TRP A 263 -18.28 2.45 16.12
CA TRP A 263 -17.83 1.35 17.00
C TRP A 263 -16.63 1.73 17.85
N THR A 264 -15.45 1.85 17.27
CA THR A 264 -14.22 2.22 17.99
C THR A 264 -13.20 2.83 17.03
N TYR A 265 -12.39 3.76 17.54
CA TYR A 265 -11.30 4.37 16.76
C TYR A 265 -10.28 3.36 16.23
N THR A 266 -10.16 2.21 16.89
CA THR A 266 -9.31 1.11 16.44
C THR A 266 -10.01 0.15 15.47
N GLY A 267 -11.32 0.30 15.26
CA GLY A 267 -12.15 -0.53 14.38
C GLY A 267 -11.60 -0.75 12.98
N PRO A 268 -11.10 0.30 12.30
CA PRO A 268 -10.48 0.15 10.97
C PRO A 268 -9.28 -0.80 10.97
N PHE A 269 -8.44 -0.78 12.01
CA PHE A 269 -7.29 -1.67 12.14
C PHE A 269 -7.73 -3.12 12.38
N LEU A 270 -8.69 -3.36 13.27
CA LEU A 270 -9.25 -4.68 13.53
C LEU A 270 -9.90 -5.26 12.26
N PHE A 271 -10.63 -4.44 11.51
CA PHE A 271 -11.22 -4.82 10.23
C PHE A 271 -10.15 -5.27 9.23
N MET A 272 -9.07 -4.50 9.06
CA MET A 272 -7.99 -4.90 8.16
C MET A 272 -7.23 -6.12 8.68
N GLY A 273 -7.08 -6.29 9.99
CA GLY A 273 -6.54 -7.50 10.59
C GLY A 273 -7.33 -8.76 10.17
N LEU A 274 -8.67 -8.68 10.20
CA LEU A 274 -9.55 -9.75 9.73
C LEU A 274 -9.47 -9.97 8.22
N VAL A 275 -9.44 -8.91 7.42
CA VAL A 275 -9.28 -9.01 5.96
C VAL A 275 -7.95 -9.68 5.61
N ASN A 276 -6.85 -9.28 6.24
CA ASN A 276 -5.53 -9.87 6.03
C ASN A 276 -5.49 -11.35 6.46
N ALA A 277 -6.13 -11.70 7.57
CA ALA A 277 -6.31 -13.09 7.98
C ALA A 277 -7.12 -13.90 6.95
N GLY A 278 -8.17 -13.32 6.38
CA GLY A 278 -8.94 -13.93 5.31
C GLY A 278 -8.09 -14.24 4.06
N VAL A 279 -7.25 -13.30 3.64
CA VAL A 279 -6.29 -13.52 2.53
C VAL A 279 -5.26 -14.58 2.89
N LEU A 280 -4.76 -14.59 4.13
CA LEU A 280 -3.86 -15.65 4.63
C LEU A 280 -4.49 -17.04 4.52
N PHE A 281 -5.72 -17.23 5.00
CA PHE A 281 -6.43 -18.50 4.90
C PHE A 281 -6.68 -18.90 3.44
N PHE A 282 -7.00 -17.95 2.58
CA PHE A 282 -7.14 -18.22 1.14
C PHE A 282 -5.79 -18.62 0.52
N ALA A 283 -4.69 -17.98 0.90
CA ALA A 283 -3.36 -18.36 0.43
C ALA A 283 -2.95 -19.78 0.89
N LEU A 284 -3.26 -20.15 2.13
CA LEU A 284 -3.07 -21.50 2.64
C LEU A 284 -3.89 -22.52 1.83
N TYR A 285 -5.16 -22.23 1.55
CA TYR A 285 -6.00 -23.08 0.71
C TYR A 285 -5.39 -23.25 -0.69
N VAL A 286 -4.98 -22.17 -1.35
CA VAL A 286 -4.36 -22.23 -2.68
C VAL A 286 -3.07 -23.04 -2.66
N LYS A 287 -2.26 -22.93 -1.60
CA LYS A 287 -1.02 -23.70 -1.46
C LYS A 287 -1.27 -25.19 -1.31
N LEU A 288 -2.31 -25.58 -0.57
CA LEU A 288 -2.66 -26.99 -0.32
C LEU A 288 -3.31 -27.66 -1.52
N VAL A 289 -4.20 -26.94 -2.23
CA VAL A 289 -5.00 -27.51 -3.33
C VAL A 289 -4.30 -27.39 -4.70
N HIS A 290 -3.46 -26.37 -4.87
CA HIS A 290 -2.75 -26.08 -6.13
C HIS A 290 -1.24 -25.93 -5.88
N PRO A 291 -0.55 -26.98 -5.40
CA PRO A 291 0.90 -26.93 -5.18
C PRO A 291 1.63 -26.60 -6.48
N GLU A 292 2.75 -25.89 -6.39
CA GLU A 292 3.63 -25.72 -7.56
C GLU A 292 4.30 -27.07 -7.86
N ILE A 293 4.20 -27.47 -9.12
CA ILE A 293 5.01 -28.60 -9.62
C ILE A 293 6.45 -28.07 -9.69
N PRO A 294 7.41 -28.71 -9.01
CA PRO A 294 8.81 -28.32 -9.13
C PRO A 294 9.19 -28.33 -10.60
N LYS A 295 9.76 -27.24 -11.10
CA LYS A 295 10.40 -27.25 -12.41
C LYS A 295 11.54 -28.23 -12.32
N THR A 296 11.38 -29.41 -12.90
CA THR A 296 12.51 -30.30 -13.20
C THR A 296 13.46 -29.49 -14.08
N GLU A 297 14.66 -29.23 -13.55
CA GLU A 297 15.79 -28.64 -14.25
C GLU A 297 16.18 -29.45 -15.48
#